data_653f38ad9b49a54125671ae90169c9a0
#
_entry.id   653f38ad9b49a54125671ae90169c9a0
#
_cell.length_a   1.000
_cell.length_b   1.000
_cell.length_c   1.000
_cell.angle_alpha   90.00
_cell.angle_beta   90.00
_cell.angle_gamma   90.00
#
_symmetry.space_group_name_H-M   'P 1'
#
loop_
_entity.id
_entity.type
_entity.pdbx_description
1 polymer ?
#
loop_
_entity_poly.entity_id
_entity_poly.type
_entity_poly.pdbx_seq_one_letter_code
_entity_poly.pdbx_strand_id
1 'polypeptide(L)'
;MKIIVQKFGGTSTATSHSRRLIYDHIQKACNNGYKVVAVVSAMGRFDDPYATDTLLSLVNKTNLSNEELDRLMSIGETISTLVVKSEFADINLNVATVSNEELGIITDDFFSSANIIDTTNTYLLEKLEKYDVLICPGFQGHTKDHILTTLGRGGSDLSAIALAVSLNAESVEIYSDVNGVYTADPRIVSNAFKLPYITHKAMLKLSLEGAKVLNHRCVEMAAKHNVTIHARSSFSNGWGTQVSDDYEHLCQYPISGVTGAFNNALIRLHNMDNDERKKAYIYDTLKENNIIIHGTHYQPNLNASGNYTLMINEEDAPKASQIIQDIKEILEVDRIVVRGSVGRVSIVSDDFEKYPHIYEEAVYTLVAAGINIIISSKDESCARFFVDKKDVREAQCLLHDYFFSKTKEAFQYEKV
;
A
#
# COMPACT_ATOMS: atom_id res chain seq x y z
N MET A 1 -11.15 8.07 -27.63
CA MET A 1 -10.66 9.04 -26.63
C MET A 1 -9.59 8.33 -25.82
N LYS A 2 -8.37 8.88 -25.71
CA LYS A 2 -7.33 8.34 -24.83
C LYS A 2 -7.49 8.94 -23.45
N ILE A 3 -7.57 8.12 -22.42
CA ILE A 3 -7.76 8.55 -21.03
C ILE A 3 -6.56 8.11 -20.22
N ILE A 4 -6.07 9.02 -19.35
CA ILE A 4 -5.10 8.71 -18.32
C ILE A 4 -5.66 9.16 -16.96
N VAL A 5 -5.42 8.36 -15.93
CA VAL A 5 -5.74 8.73 -14.55
C VAL A 5 -4.46 9.19 -13.85
N GLN A 6 -4.49 10.37 -13.25
CA GLN A 6 -3.37 10.91 -12.49
C GLN A 6 -3.82 11.15 -11.05
N LYS A 7 -3.16 10.50 -10.07
CA LYS A 7 -3.46 10.69 -8.66
C LYS A 7 -2.40 11.54 -7.99
N PHE A 8 -2.83 12.53 -7.21
CA PHE A 8 -1.97 13.45 -6.48
C PHE A 8 -2.20 13.32 -4.97
N GLY A 9 -1.14 12.97 -4.23
CA GLY A 9 -1.20 12.80 -2.78
C GLY A 9 -1.31 14.12 -2.00
N GLY A 10 -1.58 14.03 -0.69
CA GLY A 10 -1.76 15.20 0.17
C GLY A 10 -0.60 16.20 0.16
N THR A 11 0.64 15.71 0.09
CA THR A 11 1.82 16.58 -0.04
C THR A 11 1.88 17.33 -1.37
N SER A 12 1.34 16.74 -2.44
CA SER A 12 1.27 17.36 -3.76
C SER A 12 0.21 18.47 -3.81
N THR A 13 -0.85 18.35 -3.01
CA THR A 13 -1.95 19.33 -2.93
C THR A 13 -1.76 20.38 -1.84
N ALA A 14 -0.77 20.23 -0.93
CA ALA A 14 -0.62 21.02 0.29
C ALA A 14 -0.45 22.51 0.07
N THR A 15 0.42 22.93 -0.85
CA THR A 15 0.79 24.32 -1.07
C THR A 15 0.49 24.79 -2.50
N SER A 16 0.31 26.10 -2.71
CA SER A 16 0.15 26.64 -4.06
C SER A 16 1.36 26.32 -4.96
N HIS A 17 2.58 26.26 -4.40
CA HIS A 17 3.77 25.84 -5.16
C HIS A 17 3.67 24.39 -5.61
N SER A 18 3.32 23.47 -4.73
CA SER A 18 3.19 22.03 -5.09
C SER A 18 2.02 21.81 -6.06
N ARG A 19 0.93 22.55 -5.93
CA ARG A 19 -0.20 22.47 -6.87
C ARG A 19 0.13 22.98 -8.27
N ARG A 20 1.06 23.94 -8.43
CA ARG A 20 1.56 24.33 -9.76
C ARG A 20 2.24 23.17 -10.48
N LEU A 21 2.94 22.30 -9.77
CA LEU A 21 3.55 21.10 -10.36
C LEU A 21 2.49 20.09 -10.84
N ILE A 22 1.33 20.02 -10.17
CA ILE A 22 0.18 19.23 -10.65
C ILE A 22 -0.25 19.71 -12.04
N TYR A 23 -0.30 21.02 -12.24
CA TYR A 23 -0.61 21.61 -13.55
C TYR A 23 0.30 21.14 -14.64
N ASP A 24 1.62 21.22 -14.40
CA ASP A 24 2.63 20.87 -15.40
C ASP A 24 2.46 19.40 -15.83
N HIS A 25 2.15 18.51 -14.87
CA HIS A 25 1.89 17.10 -15.18
C HIS A 25 0.60 16.90 -15.98
N ILE A 26 -0.49 17.56 -15.60
CA ILE A 26 -1.77 17.49 -16.28
C ILE A 26 -1.65 18.07 -17.71
N GLN A 27 -1.05 19.26 -17.84
CA GLN A 27 -0.87 19.93 -19.12
C GLN A 27 -0.02 19.07 -20.08
N LYS A 28 1.04 18.45 -19.55
CA LYS A 28 1.89 17.54 -20.33
C LYS A 28 1.09 16.34 -20.85
N ALA A 29 0.21 15.77 -20.04
CA ALA A 29 -0.66 14.67 -20.47
C ALA A 29 -1.67 15.14 -21.55
N CYS A 30 -2.30 16.29 -21.35
CA CYS A 30 -3.21 16.88 -22.36
C CYS A 30 -2.50 17.18 -23.66
N ASN A 31 -1.27 17.73 -23.62
CA ASN A 31 -0.46 17.99 -24.82
C ASN A 31 -0.09 16.71 -25.58
N ASN A 32 -0.05 15.56 -24.88
CA ASN A 32 0.14 14.25 -25.49
C ASN A 32 -1.18 13.62 -26.00
N GLY A 33 -2.27 14.38 -26.00
CA GLY A 33 -3.57 13.96 -26.52
C GLY A 33 -4.45 13.15 -25.57
N TYR A 34 -4.14 13.15 -24.28
CA TYR A 34 -4.96 12.49 -23.26
C TYR A 34 -6.06 13.41 -22.73
N LYS A 35 -7.21 12.83 -22.42
CA LYS A 35 -8.15 13.35 -21.44
C LYS A 35 -7.68 12.88 -20.04
N VAL A 36 -7.65 13.79 -19.08
CA VAL A 36 -7.08 13.54 -17.76
C VAL A 36 -8.15 13.44 -16.70
N VAL A 37 -8.13 12.37 -15.93
CA VAL A 37 -8.90 12.23 -14.69
C VAL A 37 -7.93 12.38 -13.51
N ALA A 38 -7.95 13.57 -12.90
CA ALA A 38 -7.05 13.92 -11.81
C ALA A 38 -7.69 13.62 -10.47
N VAL A 39 -7.23 12.59 -9.77
CA VAL A 39 -7.70 12.20 -8.44
C VAL A 39 -6.85 12.90 -7.38
N VAL A 40 -7.46 13.67 -6.50
CA VAL A 40 -6.76 14.44 -5.46
C VAL A 40 -7.08 13.92 -4.07
N SER A 41 -6.05 13.85 -3.21
CA SER A 41 -6.21 13.60 -1.76
C SER A 41 -6.48 14.91 -1.02
N ALA A 42 -6.93 14.81 0.24
CA ALA A 42 -6.97 15.91 1.19
C ALA A 42 -5.61 16.62 1.24
N MET A 43 -5.62 17.93 1.49
CA MET A 43 -4.42 18.76 1.44
C MET A 43 -3.55 18.59 2.68
N GLY A 44 -2.27 18.24 2.46
CA GLY A 44 -1.27 18.21 3.52
C GLY A 44 -1.19 16.91 4.31
N ARG A 45 -0.68 17.04 5.53
CA ARG A 45 -0.52 15.96 6.53
C ARG A 45 -1.10 16.43 7.86
N PHE A 46 -1.05 15.58 8.89
CA PHE A 46 -1.45 15.97 10.26
C PHE A 46 -0.85 17.33 10.64
N ASP A 47 -1.65 18.20 11.26
CA ASP A 47 -1.48 19.62 11.56
C ASP A 47 -1.76 20.60 10.38
N ASP A 48 -1.81 20.15 9.14
CA ASP A 48 -2.33 20.98 8.06
C ASP A 48 -3.87 21.05 8.16
N PRO A 49 -4.50 22.22 7.95
CA PRO A 49 -5.91 22.49 8.33
C PRO A 49 -6.94 21.52 7.75
N TYR A 50 -6.69 20.98 6.56
CA TYR A 50 -7.66 20.18 5.81
C TYR A 50 -7.21 18.73 5.61
N ALA A 51 -6.14 18.32 6.28
CA ALA A 51 -5.69 16.93 6.24
C ALA A 51 -6.68 16.03 7.00
N THR A 52 -6.90 14.83 6.48
CA THR A 52 -7.86 13.85 7.04
C THR A 52 -7.64 13.60 8.54
N ASP A 53 -6.38 13.41 8.97
CA ASP A 53 -6.07 13.19 10.39
C ASP A 53 -6.32 14.45 11.25
N THR A 54 -6.14 15.66 10.69
CA THR A 54 -6.46 16.93 11.38
C THR A 54 -7.96 17.08 11.53
N LEU A 55 -8.75 16.79 10.48
CA LEU A 55 -10.21 16.81 10.58
C LEU A 55 -10.72 15.84 11.64
N LEU A 56 -10.17 14.62 11.69
CA LEU A 56 -10.50 13.63 12.71
C LEU A 56 -10.12 14.06 14.13
N SER A 57 -9.12 14.91 14.31
CA SER A 57 -8.71 15.42 15.62
C SER A 57 -9.69 16.45 16.21
N LEU A 58 -10.58 17.02 15.40
CA LEU A 58 -11.59 17.99 15.82
C LEU A 58 -12.71 17.38 16.65
N VAL A 59 -12.89 16.07 16.62
CA VAL A 59 -14.04 15.39 17.20
C VAL A 59 -13.64 14.30 18.18
N ASN A 60 -14.51 14.03 19.15
CA ASN A 60 -14.42 12.82 19.93
C ASN A 60 -15.04 11.66 19.13
N LYS A 61 -14.18 10.79 18.59
CA LYS A 61 -14.58 9.68 17.71
C LYS A 61 -15.58 8.70 18.36
N THR A 62 -15.55 8.58 19.71
CA THR A 62 -16.45 7.66 20.42
C THR A 62 -17.92 8.14 20.42
N ASN A 63 -18.15 9.41 20.10
CA ASN A 63 -19.49 10.02 20.11
C ASN A 63 -20.13 10.07 18.70
N LEU A 64 -19.41 9.60 17.69
CA LEU A 64 -19.85 9.59 16.30
C LEU A 64 -19.93 8.17 15.76
N SER A 65 -20.88 7.92 14.88
CA SER A 65 -20.92 6.69 14.09
C SER A 65 -19.80 6.67 13.06
N ASN A 66 -19.47 5.50 12.54
CA ASN A 66 -18.48 5.38 11.46
C ASN A 66 -18.93 6.09 10.18
N GLU A 67 -20.23 6.12 9.89
CA GLU A 67 -20.83 6.91 8.79
C GLU A 67 -20.56 8.41 8.98
N GLU A 68 -20.78 8.96 10.18
CA GLU A 68 -20.50 10.36 10.47
C GLU A 68 -19.02 10.69 10.39
N LEU A 69 -18.14 9.76 10.77
CA LEU A 69 -16.69 9.90 10.60
C LEU A 69 -16.29 9.90 9.12
N ASP A 70 -16.90 9.06 8.29
CA ASP A 70 -16.67 9.04 6.84
C ASP A 70 -17.07 10.37 6.19
N ARG A 71 -18.21 10.94 6.58
CA ARG A 71 -18.65 12.27 6.13
C ARG A 71 -17.65 13.36 6.53
N LEU A 72 -17.11 13.32 7.75
CA LEU A 72 -16.10 14.28 8.19
C LEU A 72 -14.80 14.13 7.40
N MET A 73 -14.30 12.91 7.24
CA MET A 73 -13.04 12.65 6.53
C MET A 73 -13.10 13.09 5.07
N SER A 74 -14.21 12.85 4.38
CA SER A 74 -14.38 13.17 2.95
C SER A 74 -14.35 14.67 2.62
N ILE A 75 -14.56 15.53 3.62
CA ILE A 75 -14.53 17.00 3.42
C ILE A 75 -13.16 17.45 2.92
N GLY A 76 -12.08 16.82 3.36
CA GLY A 76 -10.72 17.18 2.97
C GLY A 76 -10.48 17.07 1.46
N GLU A 77 -10.93 15.99 0.84
CA GLU A 77 -10.82 15.77 -0.60
C GLU A 77 -11.75 16.68 -1.39
N THR A 78 -12.95 16.95 -0.86
CA THR A 78 -13.91 17.88 -1.47
C THR A 78 -13.32 19.29 -1.55
N ILE A 79 -12.71 19.79 -0.46
CA ILE A 79 -12.02 21.08 -0.44
C ILE A 79 -10.84 21.07 -1.43
N SER A 80 -10.02 20.02 -1.38
CA SER A 80 -8.86 19.87 -2.27
C SER A 80 -9.24 19.95 -3.73
N THR A 81 -10.33 19.30 -4.13
CA THR A 81 -10.87 19.32 -5.50
C THR A 81 -11.18 20.74 -5.97
N LEU A 82 -11.84 21.54 -5.15
CA LEU A 82 -12.21 22.93 -5.48
C LEU A 82 -10.99 23.85 -5.49
N VAL A 83 -10.08 23.69 -4.51
CA VAL A 83 -8.85 24.50 -4.43
C VAL A 83 -7.96 24.23 -5.64
N VAL A 84 -7.71 22.97 -5.99
CA VAL A 84 -6.94 22.62 -7.17
C VAL A 84 -7.60 23.18 -8.42
N LYS A 85 -8.92 23.03 -8.59
CA LYS A 85 -9.60 23.61 -9.75
C LYS A 85 -9.48 25.13 -9.83
N SER A 86 -9.59 25.84 -8.72
CA SER A 86 -9.56 27.30 -8.71
C SER A 86 -8.26 27.90 -9.24
N GLU A 87 -7.17 27.15 -9.14
CA GLU A 87 -5.86 27.54 -9.63
C GLU A 87 -5.65 27.25 -11.13
N PHE A 88 -6.61 26.60 -11.84
CA PHE A 88 -6.58 26.37 -13.29
C PHE A 88 -7.11 27.56 -14.13
N ALA A 89 -7.38 28.71 -13.53
CA ALA A 89 -8.02 29.85 -14.21
C ALA A 89 -7.21 30.42 -15.40
N ASP A 90 -5.88 30.28 -15.37
CA ASP A 90 -4.98 30.90 -16.35
C ASP A 90 -4.54 29.93 -17.47
N ILE A 91 -5.12 28.71 -17.54
CA ILE A 91 -4.72 27.68 -18.49
C ILE A 91 -5.82 27.49 -19.53
N ASN A 92 -5.40 27.35 -20.78
CA ASN A 92 -6.30 27.10 -21.91
C ASN A 92 -6.76 25.63 -21.97
N LEU A 93 -7.29 25.10 -20.84
CA LEU A 93 -7.87 23.78 -20.70
C LEU A 93 -9.29 23.89 -20.14
N ASN A 94 -10.20 23.09 -20.66
CA ASN A 94 -11.55 22.97 -20.11
C ASN A 94 -11.53 22.02 -18.91
N VAL A 95 -11.70 22.54 -17.69
CA VAL A 95 -11.58 21.78 -16.43
C VAL A 95 -12.92 21.77 -15.70
N ALA A 96 -13.37 20.59 -15.28
CA ALA A 96 -14.52 20.42 -14.39
C ALA A 96 -14.14 19.67 -13.11
N THR A 97 -14.93 19.88 -12.07
CA THR A 97 -14.90 19.05 -10.86
C THR A 97 -15.95 17.96 -10.93
N VAL A 98 -15.74 16.89 -10.19
CA VAL A 98 -16.64 15.78 -10.02
C VAL A 98 -17.00 15.67 -8.54
N SER A 99 -18.27 15.43 -8.23
CA SER A 99 -18.72 15.17 -6.86
C SER A 99 -18.54 13.67 -6.50
N ASN A 100 -18.75 13.32 -5.23
CA ASN A 100 -18.69 11.93 -4.78
C ASN A 100 -19.64 11.02 -5.57
N GLU A 101 -20.90 11.43 -5.72
CA GLU A 101 -21.94 10.66 -6.42
C GLU A 101 -21.61 10.47 -7.91
N GLU A 102 -21.01 11.49 -8.51
CA GLU A 102 -20.61 11.50 -9.92
C GLU A 102 -19.39 10.62 -10.22
N LEU A 103 -18.58 10.26 -9.20
CA LEU A 103 -17.43 9.35 -9.35
C LEU A 103 -17.85 7.96 -9.81
N GLY A 104 -19.02 7.51 -9.39
CA GLY A 104 -19.54 6.19 -9.71
C GLY A 104 -18.77 5.04 -9.04
N ILE A 105 -18.10 5.28 -7.90
CA ILE A 105 -17.46 4.23 -7.08
C ILE A 105 -18.51 3.73 -6.07
N ILE A 106 -19.00 2.52 -6.29
CA ILE A 106 -20.02 1.88 -5.44
C ILE A 106 -19.33 0.94 -4.45
N THR A 107 -19.67 1.08 -3.16
CA THR A 107 -19.03 0.33 -2.07
C THR A 107 -20.05 -0.48 -1.27
N ASP A 108 -19.54 -1.39 -0.42
CA ASP A 108 -20.29 -1.90 0.73
C ASP A 108 -20.45 -0.81 1.81
N ASP A 109 -21.13 -1.15 2.91
CA ASP A 109 -21.39 -0.30 4.07
C ASP A 109 -20.35 -0.48 5.20
N PHE A 110 -19.20 -1.03 4.89
CA PHE A 110 -18.10 -1.16 5.86
C PHE A 110 -17.38 0.19 6.01
N PHE A 111 -18.06 1.13 6.72
CA PHE A 111 -17.58 2.49 6.92
C PHE A 111 -16.15 2.55 7.45
N SER A 112 -15.42 3.61 7.13
CA SER A 112 -14.01 3.88 7.43
C SER A 112 -12.99 3.00 6.67
N SER A 113 -13.44 1.92 6.01
CA SER A 113 -12.59 1.05 5.18
C SER A 113 -13.40 0.24 4.17
N ALA A 114 -14.34 0.90 3.48
CA ALA A 114 -15.27 0.26 2.56
C ALA A 114 -14.56 -0.46 1.41
N ASN A 115 -15.17 -1.55 0.95
CA ASN A 115 -14.71 -2.27 -0.23
C ASN A 115 -15.49 -1.81 -1.46
N ILE A 116 -14.79 -1.62 -2.57
CA ILE A 116 -15.42 -1.32 -3.86
C ILE A 116 -16.08 -2.60 -4.37
N ILE A 117 -17.40 -2.54 -4.56
CA ILE A 117 -18.20 -3.67 -5.06
C ILE A 117 -18.58 -3.52 -6.52
N ASP A 118 -18.66 -2.27 -7.03
CA ASP A 118 -18.98 -1.97 -8.42
C ASP A 118 -18.48 -0.58 -8.81
N THR A 119 -18.44 -0.29 -10.12
CA THR A 119 -18.12 1.03 -10.65
C THR A 119 -19.01 1.37 -11.84
N THR A 120 -19.42 2.64 -11.96
CA THR A 120 -20.12 3.19 -13.13
C THR A 120 -19.32 4.34 -13.74
N ASN A 121 -19.39 4.53 -15.05
CA ASN A 121 -18.56 5.52 -15.74
C ASN A 121 -19.35 6.47 -16.64
N THR A 122 -20.65 6.30 -16.75
CA THR A 122 -21.49 7.05 -17.71
C THR A 122 -21.30 8.56 -17.53
N TYR A 123 -21.42 9.03 -16.30
CA TYR A 123 -21.32 10.46 -16.00
C TYR A 123 -19.90 11.05 -16.31
N LEU A 124 -18.86 10.29 -15.98
CA LEU A 124 -17.48 10.70 -16.26
C LEU A 124 -17.21 10.77 -17.77
N LEU A 125 -17.67 9.78 -18.52
CA LEU A 125 -17.53 9.76 -19.99
C LEU A 125 -18.27 10.93 -20.65
N GLU A 126 -19.49 11.23 -20.25
CA GLU A 126 -20.24 12.39 -20.74
C GLU A 126 -19.54 13.72 -20.43
N LYS A 127 -18.94 13.85 -19.24
CA LYS A 127 -18.12 15.02 -18.90
C LYS A 127 -16.84 15.10 -19.72
N LEU A 128 -16.13 13.99 -19.95
CA LEU A 128 -14.89 13.95 -20.74
C LEU A 128 -15.10 14.32 -22.23
N GLU A 129 -16.32 14.21 -22.74
CA GLU A 129 -16.63 14.74 -24.08
C GLU A 129 -16.52 16.27 -24.14
N LYS A 130 -16.82 16.97 -23.04
CA LYS A 130 -16.89 18.44 -22.95
C LYS A 130 -15.64 19.07 -22.32
N TYR A 131 -14.98 18.32 -21.43
CA TYR A 131 -13.85 18.81 -20.65
C TYR A 131 -12.58 18.01 -20.98
N ASP A 132 -11.43 18.66 -20.87
CA ASP A 132 -10.11 18.05 -21.06
C ASP A 132 -9.63 17.39 -19.78
N VAL A 133 -10.04 17.94 -18.63
CA VAL A 133 -9.62 17.52 -17.29
C VAL A 133 -10.82 17.42 -16.35
N LEU A 134 -10.92 16.30 -15.65
CA LEU A 134 -11.83 16.13 -14.52
C LEU A 134 -11.03 16.04 -13.24
N ILE A 135 -11.32 16.91 -12.26
CA ILE A 135 -10.72 16.84 -10.94
C ILE A 135 -11.69 16.13 -10.00
N CYS A 136 -11.26 14.99 -9.50
CA CYS A 136 -12.07 14.04 -8.74
C CYS A 136 -11.55 13.96 -7.29
N PRO A 137 -12.46 13.97 -6.27
CA PRO A 137 -12.06 13.67 -4.91
C PRO A 137 -11.70 12.18 -4.80
N GLY A 138 -10.49 11.86 -4.34
CA GLY A 138 -10.10 10.51 -4.00
C GLY A 138 -10.71 10.02 -2.69
N PHE A 139 -10.37 8.80 -2.26
CA PHE A 139 -10.71 8.26 -0.94
C PHE A 139 -12.19 7.92 -0.70
N GLN A 140 -13.10 8.39 -1.54
CA GLN A 140 -14.53 8.34 -1.36
C GLN A 140 -15.22 7.36 -2.30
N GLY A 141 -16.35 6.84 -1.86
CA GLY A 141 -17.35 6.12 -2.61
C GLY A 141 -18.72 6.32 -1.99
N HIS A 142 -19.71 5.58 -2.45
CA HIS A 142 -21.03 5.56 -1.85
C HIS A 142 -21.63 4.15 -1.91
N THR A 143 -22.51 3.83 -0.96
CA THR A 143 -23.31 2.61 -1.00
C THR A 143 -24.36 2.67 -2.13
N LYS A 144 -25.03 1.55 -2.41
CA LYS A 144 -26.16 1.52 -3.36
C LYS A 144 -27.31 2.47 -2.96
N ASP A 145 -27.41 2.78 -1.67
CA ASP A 145 -28.39 3.72 -1.13
C ASP A 145 -27.87 5.17 -1.08
N HIS A 146 -26.79 5.47 -1.81
CA HIS A 146 -26.15 6.78 -1.90
C HIS A 146 -25.58 7.32 -0.57
N ILE A 147 -25.31 6.45 0.40
CA ILE A 147 -24.64 6.84 1.64
C ILE A 147 -23.15 6.93 1.37
N LEU A 148 -22.52 8.08 1.73
CA LEU A 148 -21.11 8.31 1.52
C LEU A 148 -20.27 7.36 2.38
N THR A 149 -19.23 6.81 1.79
CA THR A 149 -18.27 5.91 2.43
C THR A 149 -16.84 6.36 2.16
N THR A 150 -15.90 5.91 2.99
CA THR A 150 -14.47 6.09 2.74
C THR A 150 -13.76 4.75 2.58
N LEU A 151 -12.74 4.75 1.70
CA LEU A 151 -12.02 3.53 1.30
C LEU A 151 -10.87 3.16 2.26
N GLY A 152 -10.72 3.90 3.35
CA GLY A 152 -9.67 3.67 4.32
C GLY A 152 -8.28 4.12 3.85
N ARG A 153 -7.27 3.71 4.57
CA ARG A 153 -5.88 4.15 4.36
C ARG A 153 -5.39 3.81 2.94
N GLY A 154 -4.85 4.80 2.22
CA GLY A 154 -4.46 4.65 0.81
C GLY A 154 -5.65 4.67 -0.17
N GLY A 155 -6.83 5.07 0.29
CA GLY A 155 -8.06 5.07 -0.49
C GLY A 155 -8.02 5.91 -1.76
N SER A 156 -7.27 7.02 -1.80
CA SER A 156 -7.13 7.82 -3.03
C SER A 156 -6.38 7.08 -4.14
N ASP A 157 -5.38 6.23 -3.80
CA ASP A 157 -4.70 5.37 -4.76
C ASP A 157 -5.69 4.33 -5.30
N LEU A 158 -6.50 3.75 -4.40
CA LEU A 158 -7.52 2.78 -4.76
C LEU A 158 -8.61 3.40 -5.66
N SER A 159 -9.05 4.64 -5.35
CA SER A 159 -9.98 5.39 -6.21
C SER A 159 -9.42 5.58 -7.63
N ALA A 160 -8.13 5.92 -7.74
CA ALA A 160 -7.50 6.13 -9.03
C ALA A 160 -7.49 4.85 -9.88
N ILE A 161 -7.17 3.70 -9.28
CA ILE A 161 -7.23 2.41 -9.99
C ILE A 161 -8.67 2.06 -10.38
N ALA A 162 -9.64 2.23 -9.47
CA ALA A 162 -11.04 1.94 -9.76
C ALA A 162 -11.58 2.77 -10.94
N LEU A 163 -11.24 4.06 -10.97
CA LEU A 163 -11.60 4.94 -12.09
C LEU A 163 -10.89 4.55 -13.39
N ALA A 164 -9.63 4.13 -13.32
CA ALA A 164 -8.90 3.66 -14.49
C ALA A 164 -9.53 2.39 -15.08
N VAL A 165 -9.88 1.43 -14.23
CA VAL A 165 -10.59 0.21 -14.65
C VAL A 165 -11.92 0.56 -15.28
N SER A 166 -12.73 1.39 -14.61
CA SER A 166 -14.06 1.78 -15.07
C SER A 166 -14.02 2.51 -16.42
N LEU A 167 -13.05 3.40 -16.62
CA LEU A 167 -12.89 4.22 -17.83
C LEU A 167 -12.06 3.54 -18.92
N ASN A 168 -11.54 2.35 -18.69
CA ASN A 168 -10.58 1.68 -19.57
C ASN A 168 -9.40 2.62 -19.94
N ALA A 169 -8.82 3.26 -18.91
CA ALA A 169 -7.72 4.19 -19.08
C ALA A 169 -6.44 3.45 -19.51
N GLU A 170 -5.57 4.11 -20.28
CA GLU A 170 -4.33 3.52 -20.79
C GLU A 170 -3.36 3.18 -19.64
N SER A 171 -3.31 4.02 -18.60
CA SER A 171 -2.48 3.81 -17.42
C SER A 171 -2.92 4.70 -16.25
N VAL A 172 -2.33 4.44 -15.07
CA VAL A 172 -2.49 5.28 -13.88
C VAL A 172 -1.12 5.82 -13.45
N GLU A 173 -0.99 7.13 -13.36
CA GLU A 173 0.18 7.76 -12.77
C GLU A 173 -0.11 8.14 -11.31
N ILE A 174 0.63 7.56 -10.36
CA ILE A 174 0.51 7.87 -8.93
C ILE A 174 1.66 8.79 -8.53
N TYR A 175 1.33 10.04 -8.28
CA TYR A 175 2.25 11.07 -7.87
C TYR A 175 2.30 11.20 -6.35
N SER A 176 3.51 11.14 -5.79
CA SER A 176 3.78 11.26 -4.35
C SER A 176 5.07 12.06 -4.10
N ASP A 177 5.54 12.08 -2.86
CA ASP A 177 6.85 12.64 -2.48
C ASP A 177 8.02 11.69 -2.76
N VAL A 178 7.76 10.49 -3.27
CA VAL A 178 8.78 9.47 -3.59
C VAL A 178 8.93 9.32 -5.10
N ASN A 179 10.16 9.26 -5.58
CA ASN A 179 10.45 9.16 -7.02
C ASN A 179 10.51 7.70 -7.51
N GLY A 180 9.42 6.94 -7.29
CA GLY A 180 9.32 5.55 -7.70
C GLY A 180 9.64 4.54 -6.59
N VAL A 181 9.77 3.27 -6.97
CA VAL A 181 10.06 2.14 -6.08
C VAL A 181 11.56 1.90 -6.04
N TYR A 182 12.11 1.68 -4.87
CA TYR A 182 13.53 1.41 -4.63
C TYR A 182 13.73 0.01 -4.10
N THR A 183 14.93 -0.54 -4.31
CA THR A 183 15.35 -1.85 -3.78
C THR A 183 15.34 -1.93 -2.25
N ALA A 184 15.38 -0.78 -1.56
CA ALA A 184 15.14 -0.59 -0.13
C ALA A 184 14.76 0.87 0.13
N ASP A 185 14.35 1.22 1.36
CA ASP A 185 14.12 2.62 1.73
C ASP A 185 15.44 3.42 1.68
N PRO A 186 15.60 4.40 0.76
CA PRO A 186 16.84 5.14 0.61
C PRO A 186 17.21 6.03 1.82
N ARG A 187 16.25 6.25 2.74
CA ARG A 187 16.49 6.95 4.02
C ARG A 187 17.18 6.05 5.05
N ILE A 188 17.13 4.73 4.84
CA ILE A 188 17.75 3.71 5.70
C ILE A 188 19.00 3.13 5.01
N VAL A 189 18.86 2.76 3.75
CA VAL A 189 19.89 2.10 2.96
C VAL A 189 20.41 3.08 1.91
N SER A 190 21.58 3.67 2.14
CA SER A 190 22.12 4.78 1.33
C SER A 190 22.48 4.39 -0.11
N ASN A 191 22.74 3.12 -0.37
CA ASN A 191 23.06 2.56 -1.68
C ASN A 191 21.85 1.92 -2.36
N ALA A 192 20.63 2.06 -1.80
CA ALA A 192 19.40 1.66 -2.47
C ALA A 192 19.26 2.40 -3.81
N PHE A 193 18.85 1.69 -4.84
CA PHE A 193 18.63 2.27 -6.16
C PHE A 193 17.19 2.06 -6.64
N LYS A 194 16.78 2.92 -7.54
CA LYS A 194 15.41 2.93 -8.06
C LYS A 194 15.24 1.83 -9.12
N LEU A 195 14.14 1.10 -9.03
CA LEU A 195 13.73 0.14 -10.03
C LEU A 195 12.99 0.86 -11.17
N PRO A 196 13.40 0.73 -12.42
CA PRO A 196 12.65 1.28 -13.56
C PRO A 196 11.32 0.56 -13.77
N TYR A 197 11.30 -0.75 -13.55
CA TYR A 197 10.16 -1.64 -13.72
C TYR A 197 10.06 -2.61 -12.54
N ILE A 198 8.84 -3.02 -12.22
CA ILE A 198 8.54 -4.05 -11.21
C ILE A 198 7.21 -4.74 -11.57
N THR A 199 7.09 -6.05 -11.32
CA THR A 199 5.84 -6.77 -11.52
C THR A 199 4.79 -6.38 -10.48
N HIS A 200 3.50 -6.57 -10.80
CA HIS A 200 2.44 -6.40 -9.80
C HIS A 200 2.63 -7.32 -8.60
N LYS A 201 3.05 -8.57 -8.84
CA LYS A 201 3.32 -9.56 -7.77
C LYS A 201 4.38 -9.07 -6.80
N ALA A 202 5.52 -8.62 -7.30
CA ALA A 202 6.61 -8.10 -6.46
C ALA A 202 6.23 -6.80 -5.75
N MET A 203 5.55 -5.87 -6.44
CA MET A 203 5.09 -4.62 -5.84
C MET A 203 4.07 -4.85 -4.73
N LEU A 204 3.10 -5.74 -4.95
CA LEU A 204 2.13 -6.14 -3.93
C LEU A 204 2.84 -6.70 -2.70
N LYS A 205 3.82 -7.58 -2.91
CA LYS A 205 4.57 -8.17 -1.82
C LYS A 205 5.39 -7.13 -1.06
N LEU A 206 6.12 -6.24 -1.76
CA LEU A 206 6.83 -5.13 -1.12
C LEU A 206 5.90 -4.26 -0.27
N SER A 207 4.70 -3.96 -0.78
CA SER A 207 3.70 -3.15 -0.05
C SER A 207 3.21 -3.84 1.23
N LEU A 208 2.92 -5.14 1.17
CA LEU A 208 2.53 -5.96 2.33
C LEU A 208 3.66 -6.10 3.36
N GLU A 209 4.90 -6.10 2.89
CA GLU A 209 6.09 -6.26 3.73
C GLU A 209 6.62 -4.92 4.30
N GLY A 210 5.96 -3.80 4.01
CA GLY A 210 6.24 -2.52 4.66
C GLY A 210 6.81 -1.41 3.77
N ALA A 211 6.95 -1.63 2.46
CA ALA A 211 7.24 -0.55 1.53
C ALA A 211 6.04 0.41 1.42
N LYS A 212 6.30 1.72 1.62
CA LYS A 212 5.25 2.75 1.71
C LYS A 212 5.07 3.56 0.43
N VAL A 213 5.36 2.97 -0.72
CA VAL A 213 5.27 3.68 -2.01
C VAL A 213 3.86 3.60 -2.59
N LEU A 214 3.27 2.41 -2.61
CA LEU A 214 1.91 2.15 -3.08
C LEU A 214 1.13 1.37 -2.02
N ASN A 215 -0.18 1.59 -1.95
CA ASN A 215 -1.06 0.81 -1.09
C ASN A 215 -1.28 -0.60 -1.69
N HIS A 216 -1.23 -1.65 -0.87
CA HIS A 216 -1.39 -3.04 -1.34
C HIS A 216 -2.75 -3.28 -2.03
N ARG A 217 -3.87 -2.71 -1.51
CA ARG A 217 -5.21 -2.86 -2.12
C ARG A 217 -5.26 -2.27 -3.53
N CYS A 218 -4.55 -1.15 -3.76
CA CYS A 218 -4.49 -0.54 -5.08
C CYS A 218 -3.67 -1.41 -6.06
N VAL A 219 -2.54 -1.98 -5.61
CA VAL A 219 -1.71 -2.88 -6.44
C VAL A 219 -2.46 -4.18 -6.75
N GLU A 220 -3.17 -4.75 -5.78
CA GLU A 220 -4.01 -5.95 -5.95
C GLU A 220 -5.12 -5.72 -7.00
N MET A 221 -5.82 -4.59 -6.92
CA MET A 221 -6.83 -4.24 -7.92
C MET A 221 -6.21 -4.03 -9.30
N ALA A 222 -5.07 -3.34 -9.39
CA ALA A 222 -4.36 -3.13 -10.64
C ALA A 222 -3.92 -4.45 -11.28
N ALA A 223 -3.37 -5.37 -10.48
CA ALA A 223 -3.00 -6.72 -10.94
C ALA A 223 -4.21 -7.49 -11.49
N LYS A 224 -5.33 -7.47 -10.75
CA LYS A 224 -6.56 -8.17 -11.15
C LYS A 224 -7.11 -7.70 -12.50
N HIS A 225 -6.93 -6.42 -12.83
CA HIS A 225 -7.46 -5.80 -14.03
C HIS A 225 -6.38 -5.46 -15.08
N ASN A 226 -5.15 -5.90 -14.86
CA ASN A 226 -3.98 -5.63 -15.71
C ASN A 226 -3.78 -4.13 -16.01
N VAL A 227 -3.92 -3.30 -14.98
CA VAL A 227 -3.74 -1.85 -15.09
C VAL A 227 -2.29 -1.50 -14.81
N THR A 228 -1.62 -0.88 -15.77
CA THR A 228 -0.27 -0.36 -15.56
C THR A 228 -0.28 0.84 -14.61
N ILE A 229 0.52 0.76 -13.52
CA ILE A 229 0.73 1.87 -12.60
C ILE A 229 2.10 2.50 -12.90
N HIS A 230 2.16 3.82 -12.93
CA HIS A 230 3.41 4.56 -13.01
C HIS A 230 3.60 5.37 -11.71
N ALA A 231 4.42 4.87 -10.79
CA ALA A 231 4.75 5.54 -9.54
C ALA A 231 5.79 6.64 -9.79
N ARG A 232 5.43 7.91 -9.52
CA ARG A 232 6.22 9.09 -9.85
C ARG A 232 6.30 10.08 -8.71
N SER A 233 7.29 10.97 -8.75
CA SER A 233 7.35 12.11 -7.85
C SER A 233 6.58 13.30 -8.40
N SER A 234 5.80 13.97 -7.53
CA SER A 234 5.20 15.27 -7.85
C SER A 234 6.24 16.38 -8.03
N PHE A 235 7.43 16.22 -7.46
CA PHE A 235 8.45 17.24 -7.31
C PHE A 235 9.64 17.09 -8.27
N SER A 236 9.60 16.11 -9.16
CA SER A 236 10.65 15.88 -10.14
C SER A 236 10.10 15.35 -11.46
N ASN A 237 10.81 15.61 -12.55
CA ASN A 237 10.47 15.10 -13.88
C ASN A 237 11.09 13.70 -14.15
N GLY A 238 11.57 13.01 -13.10
CA GLY A 238 12.12 11.67 -13.24
C GLY A 238 11.10 10.67 -13.77
N TRP A 239 11.58 9.65 -14.48
CA TRP A 239 10.73 8.60 -15.04
C TRP A 239 9.87 7.91 -13.97
N GLY A 240 10.41 7.70 -12.75
CA GLY A 240 9.71 6.93 -11.71
C GLY A 240 9.91 5.43 -11.86
N THR A 241 8.90 4.65 -11.50
CA THR A 241 8.86 3.19 -11.62
C THR A 241 7.54 2.77 -12.27
N GLN A 242 7.60 1.90 -13.26
CA GLN A 242 6.43 1.32 -13.88
C GLN A 242 6.13 -0.05 -13.26
N VAL A 243 4.88 -0.25 -12.84
CA VAL A 243 4.38 -1.53 -12.29
C VAL A 243 3.49 -2.16 -13.33
N SER A 244 3.94 -3.27 -13.91
CA SER A 244 3.21 -4.01 -14.96
C SER A 244 3.81 -5.38 -15.16
N ASP A 245 3.01 -6.37 -15.50
CA ASP A 245 3.48 -7.72 -15.81
C ASP A 245 3.96 -7.85 -17.25
N ASP A 246 3.72 -6.83 -18.11
CA ASP A 246 4.23 -6.79 -19.49
C ASP A 246 5.76 -6.75 -19.58
N TYR A 247 6.43 -6.42 -18.47
CA TYR A 247 7.89 -6.30 -18.36
C TYR A 247 8.53 -7.43 -17.55
N GLU A 248 7.85 -8.54 -17.36
CA GLU A 248 8.35 -9.68 -16.57
C GLU A 248 9.74 -10.16 -17.03
N HIS A 249 10.01 -10.14 -18.34
CA HIS A 249 11.31 -10.48 -18.91
C HIS A 249 12.43 -9.46 -18.62
N LEU A 250 12.09 -8.24 -18.19
CA LEU A 250 13.04 -7.20 -17.81
C LEU A 250 13.38 -7.24 -16.32
N CYS A 251 12.60 -7.97 -15.52
CA CYS A 251 12.88 -8.19 -14.10
C CYS A 251 13.97 -9.27 -13.96
N GLN A 252 15.22 -8.92 -14.30
CA GLN A 252 16.34 -9.86 -14.36
C GLN A 252 16.93 -10.22 -12.99
N TYR A 253 16.40 -9.65 -11.92
CA TYR A 253 16.97 -9.82 -10.59
C TYR A 253 16.18 -10.84 -9.77
N PRO A 254 16.89 -11.77 -9.10
CA PRO A 254 16.24 -12.75 -8.22
C PRO A 254 15.57 -12.08 -7.01
N ILE A 255 15.93 -10.84 -6.67
CA ILE A 255 15.40 -10.08 -5.53
C ILE A 255 14.90 -8.74 -6.02
N SER A 256 13.63 -8.44 -5.73
CA SER A 256 12.99 -7.16 -6.06
C SER A 256 13.27 -6.08 -5.00
N GLY A 257 13.52 -6.48 -3.75
CA GLY A 257 13.87 -5.52 -2.70
C GLY A 257 14.00 -6.12 -1.30
N VAL A 258 14.53 -5.29 -0.39
CA VAL A 258 14.65 -5.58 1.03
C VAL A 258 13.91 -4.51 1.81
N THR A 259 12.86 -4.91 2.55
CA THR A 259 12.04 -3.98 3.34
C THR A 259 12.25 -4.17 4.82
N GLY A 260 11.93 -3.14 5.61
CA GLY A 260 11.93 -3.19 7.07
C GLY A 260 10.62 -2.66 7.66
N ALA A 261 10.04 -3.40 8.59
CA ALA A 261 8.89 -2.98 9.36
C ALA A 261 9.23 -2.99 10.86
N PHE A 262 8.98 -1.86 11.54
CA PHE A 262 9.46 -1.63 12.90
C PHE A 262 8.44 -1.99 13.98
N ASN A 263 7.16 -2.11 13.62
CA ASN A 263 6.05 -2.23 14.56
C ASN A 263 5.34 -3.56 14.32
N ASN A 264 5.92 -4.65 14.81
CA ASN A 264 5.31 -5.97 14.75
C ASN A 264 5.18 -6.56 16.16
N ALA A 265 4.25 -7.49 16.31
CA ALA A 265 4.06 -8.28 17.51
C ALA A 265 3.96 -9.76 17.15
N LEU A 266 4.34 -10.58 18.11
CA LEU A 266 4.17 -12.04 18.07
C LEU A 266 3.09 -12.42 19.08
N ILE A 267 2.08 -13.17 18.65
CA ILE A 267 1.10 -13.80 19.54
C ILE A 267 1.39 -15.30 19.55
N ARG A 268 1.83 -15.83 20.68
CA ARG A 268 2.14 -17.24 20.88
C ARG A 268 1.05 -17.95 21.64
N LEU A 269 0.51 -18.98 21.02
CA LEU A 269 -0.48 -19.90 21.57
C LEU A 269 0.27 -21.15 22.06
N HIS A 270 0.24 -21.40 23.37
CA HIS A 270 0.96 -22.52 23.98
C HIS A 270 0.10 -23.78 24.00
N ASN A 271 0.72 -24.92 23.68
CA ASN A 271 0.12 -26.25 23.70
C ASN A 271 -1.11 -26.41 22.79
N MET A 272 -1.09 -25.76 21.63
CA MET A 272 -2.09 -25.94 20.58
C MET A 272 -1.77 -27.20 19.77
N ASP A 273 -2.77 -27.99 19.45
CA ASP A 273 -2.62 -29.11 18.52
C ASP A 273 -2.26 -28.62 17.12
N ASN A 274 -1.51 -29.45 16.38
CA ASN A 274 -1.18 -29.16 14.98
C ASN A 274 -2.38 -29.48 14.04
N ASP A 275 -3.54 -28.92 14.33
CA ASP A 275 -4.77 -29.09 13.55
C ASP A 275 -4.96 -27.94 12.56
N GLU A 276 -4.94 -28.26 11.26
CA GLU A 276 -5.11 -27.25 10.19
C GLU A 276 -6.47 -26.55 10.23
N ARG A 277 -7.52 -27.19 10.78
CA ARG A 277 -8.84 -26.56 10.94
C ARG A 277 -8.81 -25.46 12.00
N LYS A 278 -8.10 -25.68 13.13
CA LYS A 278 -7.90 -24.66 14.17
C LYS A 278 -7.09 -23.49 13.62
N LYS A 279 -6.05 -23.75 12.82
CA LYS A 279 -5.23 -22.70 12.18
C LYS A 279 -6.06 -21.90 11.17
N ALA A 280 -6.84 -22.57 10.31
CA ALA A 280 -7.73 -21.91 9.36
C ALA A 280 -8.78 -21.05 10.09
N TYR A 281 -9.37 -21.57 11.16
CA TYR A 281 -10.34 -20.82 11.96
C TYR A 281 -9.75 -19.54 12.57
N ILE A 282 -8.52 -19.59 13.12
CA ILE A 282 -7.81 -18.40 13.59
C ILE A 282 -7.60 -17.41 12.43
N TYR A 283 -7.11 -17.91 11.28
CA TYR A 283 -6.82 -17.08 10.12
C TYR A 283 -8.09 -16.35 9.63
N ASP A 284 -9.18 -17.08 9.43
CA ASP A 284 -10.44 -16.52 8.93
C ASP A 284 -11.02 -15.51 9.92
N THR A 285 -11.03 -15.84 11.23
CA THR A 285 -11.53 -14.94 12.27
C THR A 285 -10.75 -13.63 12.35
N LEU A 286 -9.41 -13.68 12.25
CA LEU A 286 -8.59 -12.47 12.26
C LEU A 286 -8.75 -11.67 10.97
N LYS A 287 -8.85 -12.33 9.82
CA LYS A 287 -9.09 -11.72 8.51
C LYS A 287 -10.43 -10.99 8.45
N GLU A 288 -11.51 -11.59 8.95
CA GLU A 288 -12.83 -10.95 9.07
C GLU A 288 -12.79 -9.69 9.94
N ASN A 289 -11.84 -9.60 10.86
CA ASN A 289 -11.59 -8.42 11.69
C ASN A 289 -10.55 -7.45 11.11
N ASN A 290 -10.17 -7.61 9.83
CA ASN A 290 -9.16 -6.81 9.11
C ASN A 290 -7.76 -6.84 9.74
N ILE A 291 -7.39 -7.94 10.39
CA ILE A 291 -6.06 -8.14 10.97
C ILE A 291 -5.22 -8.96 9.99
N ILE A 292 -4.10 -8.37 9.55
CA ILE A 292 -3.17 -9.00 8.60
C ILE A 292 -2.19 -9.88 9.36
N ILE A 293 -2.15 -11.16 8.99
CA ILE A 293 -1.15 -12.11 9.48
C ILE A 293 0.02 -12.14 8.50
N HIS A 294 1.19 -11.66 8.94
CA HIS A 294 2.42 -11.62 8.13
C HIS A 294 3.13 -12.96 8.03
N GLY A 295 2.80 -13.88 8.90
CA GLY A 295 3.34 -15.22 8.91
C GLY A 295 2.90 -15.99 10.15
N THR A 296 3.10 -17.31 10.09
CA THR A 296 2.83 -18.19 11.21
C THR A 296 3.98 -19.18 11.39
N HIS A 297 4.17 -19.65 12.59
CA HIS A 297 5.17 -20.67 12.89
C HIS A 297 4.62 -21.65 13.91
N TYR A 298 4.75 -22.94 13.64
CA TYR A 298 4.40 -24.01 14.56
C TYR A 298 5.68 -24.71 15.04
N GLN A 299 5.88 -24.72 16.36
CA GLN A 299 6.98 -25.39 17.01
C GLN A 299 6.44 -26.56 17.82
N PRO A 300 6.66 -27.82 17.40
CA PRO A 300 6.16 -28.98 18.12
C PRO A 300 6.82 -29.12 19.50
N ASN A 301 6.05 -29.55 20.49
CA ASN A 301 6.52 -30.01 21.80
C ASN A 301 6.70 -31.53 21.79
N LEU A 302 7.24 -32.10 22.86
CA LEU A 302 7.43 -33.54 23.00
C LEU A 302 6.11 -34.34 23.08
N ASN A 303 4.97 -33.70 23.34
CA ASN A 303 3.68 -34.32 23.67
C ASN A 303 2.60 -34.10 22.59
N ALA A 304 2.92 -34.20 21.29
CA ALA A 304 1.99 -34.04 20.17
C ALA A 304 1.30 -32.65 20.02
N SER A 305 1.33 -31.81 21.04
CA SER A 305 0.96 -30.38 20.96
C SER A 305 2.17 -29.50 20.67
N GLY A 306 1.97 -28.22 20.42
CA GLY A 306 3.08 -27.31 20.14
C GLY A 306 2.74 -25.85 20.44
N ASN A 307 3.67 -24.99 20.10
CA ASN A 307 3.47 -23.54 20.19
C ASN A 307 3.18 -22.99 18.80
N TYR A 308 2.00 -22.43 18.60
CA TYR A 308 1.65 -21.73 17.39
C TYR A 308 1.86 -20.25 17.56
N THR A 309 2.65 -19.63 16.71
CA THR A 309 3.00 -18.20 16.80
C THR A 309 2.46 -17.49 15.55
N LEU A 310 1.69 -16.44 15.77
CA LEU A 310 1.18 -15.51 14.78
C LEU A 310 2.05 -14.26 14.76
N MET A 311 2.33 -13.73 13.59
CA MET A 311 3.10 -12.53 13.35
C MET A 311 2.18 -11.47 12.75
N ILE A 312 1.96 -10.38 13.46
CA ILE A 312 1.00 -9.33 13.09
C ILE A 312 1.60 -7.93 13.31
N ASN A 313 0.89 -6.89 12.90
CA ASN A 313 1.26 -5.53 13.27
C ASN A 313 1.07 -5.31 14.79
N GLU A 314 1.94 -4.50 15.40
CA GLU A 314 1.90 -4.19 16.84
C GLU A 314 0.61 -3.46 17.23
N GLU A 315 0.07 -2.61 16.36
CA GLU A 315 -1.19 -1.88 16.58
C GLU A 315 -2.42 -2.80 16.67
N ASP A 316 -2.38 -3.94 15.98
CA ASP A 316 -3.46 -4.92 15.95
C ASP A 316 -3.39 -5.91 17.12
N ALA A 317 -2.26 -5.96 17.84
CA ALA A 317 -2.01 -6.98 18.84
C ALA A 317 -3.03 -7.00 20.01
N PRO A 318 -3.50 -5.86 20.56
CA PRO A 318 -4.53 -5.87 21.60
C PRO A 318 -5.84 -6.48 21.11
N LYS A 319 -6.32 -6.08 19.91
CA LYS A 319 -7.55 -6.58 19.29
C LYS A 319 -7.43 -8.06 18.95
N ALA A 320 -6.34 -8.46 18.31
CA ALA A 320 -6.08 -9.85 17.95
C ALA A 320 -6.00 -10.76 19.20
N SER A 321 -5.31 -10.30 20.24
CA SER A 321 -5.20 -11.06 21.49
C SER A 321 -6.57 -11.27 22.16
N GLN A 322 -7.44 -10.26 22.15
CA GLN A 322 -8.79 -10.39 22.67
C GLN A 322 -9.62 -11.38 21.87
N ILE A 323 -9.62 -11.26 20.53
CA ILE A 323 -10.34 -12.20 19.65
C ILE A 323 -9.88 -13.65 19.89
N ILE A 324 -8.57 -13.87 19.98
CA ILE A 324 -8.02 -15.21 20.23
C ILE A 324 -8.38 -15.69 21.65
N GLN A 325 -8.44 -14.79 22.63
CA GLN A 325 -8.86 -15.12 23.99
C GLN A 325 -10.34 -15.56 24.03
N ASP A 326 -11.20 -14.94 23.22
CA ASP A 326 -12.64 -15.27 23.16
C ASP A 326 -12.88 -16.67 22.55
N ILE A 327 -11.99 -17.13 21.65
CA ILE A 327 -12.06 -18.45 21.03
C ILE A 327 -11.11 -19.48 21.66
N LYS A 328 -10.47 -19.13 22.76
CA LYS A 328 -9.42 -19.94 23.43
C LYS A 328 -9.86 -21.38 23.74
N GLU A 329 -11.08 -21.56 24.20
CA GLU A 329 -11.64 -22.89 24.54
C GLU A 329 -11.81 -23.75 23.29
N ILE A 330 -12.23 -23.15 22.16
CA ILE A 330 -12.39 -23.85 20.88
C ILE A 330 -11.00 -24.29 20.36
N LEU A 331 -9.98 -23.46 20.58
CA LEU A 331 -8.62 -23.75 20.15
C LEU A 331 -7.91 -24.77 21.08
N GLU A 332 -8.42 -24.97 22.30
CA GLU A 332 -7.84 -25.84 23.34
C GLU A 332 -6.39 -25.46 23.64
N VAL A 333 -6.11 -24.15 23.82
CA VAL A 333 -4.77 -23.64 24.14
C VAL A 333 -4.64 -23.31 25.61
N ASP A 334 -3.49 -23.58 26.20
CA ASP A 334 -3.25 -23.33 27.62
C ASP A 334 -3.11 -21.85 27.93
N ARG A 335 -2.27 -21.19 27.15
CA ARG A 335 -1.88 -19.80 27.40
C ARG A 335 -1.61 -19.04 26.11
N ILE A 336 -1.99 -17.75 26.10
CA ILE A 336 -1.70 -16.81 25.05
C ILE A 336 -0.67 -15.79 25.58
N VAL A 337 0.43 -15.59 24.84
CA VAL A 337 1.50 -14.64 25.20
C VAL A 337 1.73 -13.70 24.02
N VAL A 338 1.67 -12.39 24.31
CA VAL A 338 1.97 -11.34 23.33
C VAL A 338 3.37 -10.79 23.60
N ARG A 339 4.19 -10.71 22.56
CA ARG A 339 5.50 -10.04 22.57
C ARG A 339 5.47 -8.90 21.56
N GLY A 340 5.50 -7.65 22.03
CA GLY A 340 5.71 -6.45 21.22
C GLY A 340 7.20 -6.14 20.99
N SER A 341 7.45 -4.97 20.44
CA SER A 341 8.81 -4.47 20.15
C SER A 341 9.63 -5.41 19.25
N VAL A 342 8.96 -6.07 18.34
CA VAL A 342 9.55 -6.93 17.32
C VAL A 342 9.58 -6.17 16.00
N GLY A 343 10.70 -6.26 15.30
CA GLY A 343 10.83 -5.78 13.95
C GLY A 343 10.86 -6.93 12.95
N ARG A 344 10.63 -6.62 11.70
CA ARG A 344 10.68 -7.57 10.59
C ARG A 344 11.54 -7.00 9.48
N VAL A 345 12.43 -7.82 8.93
CA VAL A 345 13.13 -7.56 7.68
C VAL A 345 12.72 -8.62 6.68
N SER A 346 12.34 -8.18 5.49
CA SER A 346 11.80 -9.05 4.46
C SER A 346 12.57 -8.89 3.15
N ILE A 347 12.94 -10.01 2.55
CA ILE A 347 13.50 -10.08 1.20
C ILE A 347 12.35 -10.49 0.28
N VAL A 348 12.07 -9.69 -0.73
CA VAL A 348 11.04 -9.96 -1.74
C VAL A 348 11.69 -10.42 -3.03
N SER A 349 11.16 -11.51 -3.59
CA SER A 349 11.56 -12.11 -4.86
C SER A 349 10.31 -12.51 -5.63
N ASP A 350 10.36 -12.51 -6.94
CA ASP A 350 9.26 -13.02 -7.75
C ASP A 350 9.12 -14.55 -7.64
N ASP A 351 10.23 -15.25 -7.34
CA ASP A 351 10.25 -16.70 -7.28
C ASP A 351 11.39 -17.21 -6.38
N PHE A 352 11.09 -17.48 -5.11
CA PHE A 352 12.04 -18.07 -4.16
C PHE A 352 12.32 -19.56 -4.43
N GLU A 353 11.43 -20.26 -5.14
CA GLU A 353 11.67 -21.66 -5.48
C GLU A 353 12.84 -21.80 -6.46
N LYS A 354 12.95 -20.82 -7.36
CA LYS A 354 14.05 -20.72 -8.33
C LYS A 354 15.40 -20.41 -7.68
N TYR A 355 15.37 -19.72 -6.53
CA TYR A 355 16.57 -19.24 -5.83
C TYR A 355 16.55 -19.63 -4.35
N PRO A 356 16.52 -20.93 -4.02
CA PRO A 356 16.37 -21.41 -2.64
C PRO A 356 17.50 -20.98 -1.70
N HIS A 357 18.71 -20.75 -2.23
CA HIS A 357 19.90 -20.32 -1.49
C HIS A 357 19.77 -18.94 -0.86
N ILE A 358 18.90 -18.05 -1.40
CA ILE A 358 18.72 -16.69 -0.88
C ILE A 358 18.32 -16.70 0.61
N TYR A 359 17.45 -17.64 1.01
CA TYR A 359 17.01 -17.73 2.40
C TYR A 359 18.18 -18.12 3.33
N GLU A 360 18.97 -19.11 2.95
CA GLU A 360 20.09 -19.63 3.73
C GLU A 360 21.22 -18.60 3.85
N GLU A 361 21.51 -17.89 2.75
CA GLU A 361 22.48 -16.81 2.72
C GLU A 361 22.04 -15.62 3.60
N ALA A 362 20.75 -15.30 3.60
CA ALA A 362 20.20 -14.24 4.46
C ALA A 362 20.33 -14.63 5.94
N VAL A 363 19.97 -15.85 6.33
CA VAL A 363 20.15 -16.36 7.70
C VAL A 363 21.64 -16.27 8.10
N TYR A 364 22.52 -16.77 7.24
CA TYR A 364 23.97 -16.70 7.51
C TYR A 364 24.48 -15.28 7.70
N THR A 365 24.08 -14.36 6.82
CA THR A 365 24.47 -12.95 6.88
C THR A 365 24.05 -12.29 8.20
N LEU A 366 22.80 -12.51 8.62
CA LEU A 366 22.28 -11.94 9.86
C LEU A 366 22.95 -12.53 11.11
N VAL A 367 23.12 -13.86 11.15
CA VAL A 367 23.75 -14.56 12.27
C VAL A 367 25.25 -14.19 12.39
N ALA A 368 25.96 -14.11 11.27
CA ALA A 368 27.39 -13.71 11.24
C ALA A 368 27.60 -12.27 11.77
N ALA A 369 26.61 -11.40 11.60
CA ALA A 369 26.61 -10.04 12.16
C ALA A 369 26.14 -9.96 13.62
N GLY A 370 25.81 -11.09 14.25
CA GLY A 370 25.32 -11.15 15.64
C GLY A 370 23.86 -10.72 15.81
N ILE A 371 23.09 -10.60 14.74
CA ILE A 371 21.66 -10.27 14.80
C ILE A 371 20.89 -11.51 15.19
N ASN A 372 20.13 -11.42 16.31
CA ASN A 372 19.29 -12.49 16.79
C ASN A 372 18.00 -12.63 16.00
N ILE A 373 17.86 -13.71 15.23
CA ILE A 373 16.61 -14.06 14.54
C ILE A 373 15.68 -14.73 15.55
N ILE A 374 14.62 -14.01 15.94
CA ILE A 374 13.60 -14.51 16.89
C ILE A 374 12.79 -15.63 16.25
N ILE A 375 12.38 -15.41 15.02
CA ILE A 375 11.63 -16.35 14.18
C ILE A 375 11.83 -15.95 12.72
N SER A 376 11.75 -16.93 11.83
CA SER A 376 11.77 -16.67 10.39
C SER A 376 10.71 -17.50 9.67
N SER A 377 10.25 -17.00 8.55
CA SER A 377 9.31 -17.69 7.66
C SER A 377 9.63 -17.39 6.21
N LYS A 378 9.25 -18.28 5.31
CA LYS A 378 9.32 -18.02 3.86
C LYS A 378 8.06 -18.53 3.17
N ASP A 379 7.71 -17.87 2.09
CA ASP A 379 6.74 -18.34 1.10
C ASP A 379 7.36 -18.23 -0.30
N GLU A 380 6.58 -18.45 -1.35
CA GLU A 380 7.03 -18.43 -2.75
C GLU A 380 7.71 -17.12 -3.17
N SER A 381 7.36 -15.98 -2.54
CA SER A 381 7.76 -14.64 -2.98
C SER A 381 8.47 -13.85 -1.89
N CYS A 382 8.60 -14.37 -0.68
CA CYS A 382 9.15 -13.58 0.43
C CYS A 382 9.82 -14.45 1.49
N ALA A 383 10.99 -14.00 1.96
CA ALA A 383 11.61 -14.47 3.18
C ALA A 383 11.56 -13.38 4.24
N ARG A 384 11.08 -13.73 5.45
CA ARG A 384 10.88 -12.81 6.57
C ARG A 384 11.71 -13.22 7.75
N PHE A 385 12.38 -12.25 8.35
CA PHE A 385 13.21 -12.42 9.54
C PHE A 385 12.70 -11.47 10.61
N PHE A 386 12.15 -12.03 11.70
CA PHE A 386 11.71 -11.25 12.85
C PHE A 386 12.89 -11.14 13.82
N VAL A 387 13.26 -9.91 14.11
CA VAL A 387 14.41 -9.52 14.93
C VAL A 387 13.96 -8.55 16.02
N ASP A 388 14.81 -8.20 16.97
CA ASP A 388 14.52 -7.10 17.87
C ASP A 388 14.37 -5.78 17.09
N LYS A 389 13.42 -4.95 17.46
CA LYS A 389 13.08 -3.69 16.77
C LYS A 389 14.30 -2.79 16.52
N LYS A 390 15.26 -2.78 17.46
CA LYS A 390 16.49 -1.99 17.34
C LYS A 390 17.41 -2.44 16.20
N ASP A 391 17.36 -3.72 15.83
CA ASP A 391 18.28 -4.34 14.86
C ASP A 391 17.74 -4.27 13.42
N VAL A 392 16.48 -3.83 13.20
CA VAL A 392 15.84 -3.80 11.88
C VAL A 392 16.67 -3.01 10.84
N ARG A 393 17.16 -1.82 11.21
CA ARG A 393 17.92 -0.96 10.28
C ARG A 393 19.20 -1.61 9.84
N GLU A 394 19.95 -2.17 10.79
CA GLU A 394 21.20 -2.86 10.52
C GLU A 394 20.97 -4.11 9.67
N ALA A 395 19.99 -4.92 10.04
CA ALA A 395 19.60 -6.12 9.28
C ALA A 395 19.23 -5.78 7.83
N GLN A 396 18.45 -4.71 7.63
CA GLN A 396 18.05 -4.26 6.30
C GLN A 396 19.25 -3.81 5.46
N CYS A 397 20.18 -3.04 6.04
CA CYS A 397 21.39 -2.61 5.36
C CYS A 397 22.26 -3.82 4.98
N LEU A 398 22.52 -4.72 5.92
CA LEU A 398 23.35 -5.91 5.69
C LEU A 398 22.79 -6.80 4.57
N LEU A 399 21.51 -7.10 4.60
CA LEU A 399 20.88 -7.93 3.57
C LEU A 399 20.88 -7.21 2.21
N HIS A 400 20.58 -5.91 2.18
CA HIS A 400 20.65 -5.16 0.94
C HIS A 400 22.08 -5.13 0.37
N ASP A 401 23.07 -4.83 1.18
CA ASP A 401 24.48 -4.80 0.76
C ASP A 401 24.93 -6.17 0.23
N TYR A 402 24.56 -7.25 0.92
CA TYR A 402 24.92 -8.60 0.50
C TYR A 402 24.35 -8.96 -0.88
N PHE A 403 23.05 -8.71 -1.09
CA PHE A 403 22.38 -9.15 -2.30
C PHE A 403 22.51 -8.18 -3.48
N PHE A 404 22.66 -6.89 -3.23
CA PHE A 404 22.68 -5.88 -4.28
C PHE A 404 24.06 -5.27 -4.59
N SER A 405 25.11 -5.57 -3.82
CA SER A 405 26.46 -5.03 -4.07
C SER A 405 27.01 -5.44 -5.45
N LYS A 406 26.73 -6.68 -5.87
CA LYS A 406 27.17 -7.22 -7.18
C LYS A 406 26.29 -6.77 -8.34
N THR A 407 25.10 -6.28 -8.05
CA THR A 407 24.05 -5.99 -9.04
C THR A 407 24.17 -4.55 -9.58
N LYS A 408 24.75 -3.65 -8.80
CA LYS A 408 24.92 -2.24 -9.16
C LYS A 408 25.76 -2.02 -10.41
N GLU A 409 26.72 -2.90 -10.67
CA GLU A 409 27.56 -2.84 -11.88
C GLU A 409 26.77 -3.17 -13.15
N ALA A 410 25.79 -4.06 -13.11
CA ALA A 410 24.95 -4.41 -14.24
C ALA A 410 23.99 -3.27 -14.65
N PHE A 411 23.43 -2.52 -13.69
CA PHE A 411 22.56 -1.37 -13.99
C PHE A 411 23.27 -0.15 -14.58
N GLN A 412 24.59 -0.03 -14.45
CA GLN A 412 25.34 1.08 -15.04
C GLN A 412 25.55 0.91 -16.56
N TYR A 413 25.39 -0.29 -17.09
CA TYR A 413 25.60 -0.59 -18.52
C TYR A 413 24.35 -0.43 -19.38
N GLU A 414 23.13 -0.29 -18.81
CA GLU A 414 21.88 -0.09 -19.55
C GLU A 414 21.44 1.39 -19.66
N LYS A 415 22.34 2.33 -19.38
CA LYS A 415 22.13 3.75 -19.70
C LYS A 415 22.66 4.03 -21.11
N VAL A 416 21.97 3.51 -22.11
CA VAL A 416 22.13 4.01 -23.49
C VAL A 416 20.74 4.32 -24.07
#